data_e534729b7a17f3ca50b8a3ccece7a542
#
_entry.id   e534729b7a17f3ca50b8a3ccece7a542
#
_cell.length_a   1.000
_cell.length_b   1.000
_cell.length_c   1.000
_cell.angle_alpha   90.00
_cell.angle_beta   90.00
_cell.angle_gamma   90.00
#
_symmetry.space_group_name_H-M   'P 1'
#
loop_
_entity.id
_entity.type
_entity.pdbx_description
1 polymer ?
#
loop_
_entity_poly.entity_id
_entity_poly.type
_entity_poly.pdbx_seq_one_letter_code
_entity_poly.pdbx_strand_id
1 'polypeptide(L)'
;MDRDDLGFLFAKATQRWNELLQERFRAAGWGAVRPSYGSILVPLFEEDGLRIGELARRARLSKQTMTTMVRLLERDGLVRRERDPDDGRAFRIVLTAKARMFEPVAEQTLTELTALTRERLGERRLQSVKHALKEWIET
;
A
#
# COMPACT_ATOMS: atom_id res chain seq x y z
N MET A 1 22.97 -7.46 20.26
CA MET A 1 21.89 -7.66 19.27
C MET A 1 22.51 -7.63 17.89
N ASP A 2 22.20 -8.62 17.10
CA ASP A 2 22.76 -8.78 15.77
C ASP A 2 22.02 -7.93 14.75
N ARG A 3 22.77 -7.10 14.00
CA ARG A 3 22.20 -6.27 12.92
C ARG A 3 21.84 -7.10 11.68
N ASP A 4 22.29 -8.33 11.63
CA ASP A 4 21.92 -9.27 10.56
C ASP A 4 20.71 -10.12 10.94
N ASP A 5 20.07 -9.84 12.08
CA ASP A 5 18.80 -10.48 12.43
C ASP A 5 17.77 -10.24 11.34
N LEU A 6 17.09 -11.31 10.95
CA LEU A 6 16.14 -11.26 9.83
C LEU A 6 15.02 -10.24 10.05
N GLY A 7 14.48 -10.16 11.27
CA GLY A 7 13.44 -9.18 11.58
C GLY A 7 13.92 -7.74 11.41
N PHE A 8 15.15 -7.47 11.84
CA PHE A 8 15.75 -6.15 11.67
C PHE A 8 15.94 -5.83 10.18
N LEU A 9 16.38 -6.80 9.38
CA LEU A 9 16.56 -6.61 7.94
C LEU A 9 15.23 -6.35 7.23
N PHE A 10 14.17 -7.08 7.58
CA PHE A 10 12.82 -6.81 7.06
C PHE A 10 12.38 -5.38 7.36
N ALA A 11 12.57 -4.94 8.60
CA ALA A 11 12.17 -3.58 9.01
C ALA A 11 12.95 -2.52 8.25
N LYS A 12 14.26 -2.70 8.11
CA LYS A 12 15.12 -1.75 7.40
C LYS A 12 14.85 -1.74 5.90
N ALA A 13 14.63 -2.90 5.30
CA ALA A 13 14.27 -2.98 3.89
C ALA A 13 12.94 -2.26 3.61
N THR A 14 11.94 -2.47 4.44
CA THR A 14 10.65 -1.79 4.34
C THR A 14 10.80 -0.28 4.50
N GLN A 15 11.56 0.15 5.50
CA GLN A 15 11.83 1.57 5.73
C GLN A 15 12.47 2.21 4.49
N ARG A 16 13.50 1.57 3.93
CA ARG A 16 14.19 2.10 2.75
C ARG A 16 13.27 2.17 1.53
N TRP A 17 12.47 1.13 1.31
CA TRP A 17 11.47 1.11 0.24
C TRP A 17 10.49 2.27 0.38
N ASN A 18 9.98 2.49 1.58
CA ASN A 18 9.03 3.57 1.86
C ASN A 18 9.65 4.96 1.68
N GLU A 19 10.92 5.14 2.05
CA GLU A 19 11.64 6.39 1.79
C GLU A 19 11.72 6.68 0.30
N LEU A 20 12.04 5.67 -0.51
CA LEU A 20 12.13 5.80 -1.96
C LEU A 20 10.76 6.11 -2.59
N LEU A 21 9.71 5.46 -2.12
CA LEU A 21 8.34 5.78 -2.54
C LEU A 21 7.99 7.23 -2.24
N GLN A 22 8.24 7.65 -1.00
CA GLN A 22 7.89 8.99 -0.55
C GLN A 22 8.61 10.07 -1.35
N GLU A 23 9.89 9.88 -1.63
CA GLU A 23 10.67 10.80 -2.46
C GLU A 23 10.05 10.98 -3.85
N ARG A 24 9.67 9.88 -4.49
CA ARG A 24 9.09 9.90 -5.82
C ARG A 24 7.69 10.50 -5.83
N PHE A 25 6.88 10.18 -4.84
CA PHE A 25 5.54 10.78 -4.72
C PHE A 25 5.66 12.29 -4.54
N ARG A 26 6.59 12.74 -3.71
CA ARG A 26 6.82 14.17 -3.49
C ARG A 26 7.29 14.86 -4.78
N ALA A 27 8.23 14.25 -5.50
CA ALA A 27 8.73 14.78 -6.75
C ALA A 27 7.63 14.89 -7.82
N ALA A 28 6.63 14.02 -7.75
CA ALA A 28 5.47 14.04 -8.67
C ALA A 28 4.33 14.95 -8.20
N GLY A 29 4.52 15.67 -7.08
CA GLY A 29 3.48 16.56 -6.53
C GLY A 29 2.48 15.87 -5.60
N TRP A 30 2.77 14.64 -5.16
CA TRP A 30 1.89 13.85 -4.32
C TRP A 30 2.52 13.56 -2.94
N GLY A 31 3.22 14.53 -2.37
CA GLY A 31 3.91 14.36 -1.09
C GLY A 31 3.00 14.08 0.10
N ALA A 32 1.70 14.40 0.01
CA ALA A 32 0.74 14.10 1.05
C ALA A 32 0.31 12.63 1.08
N VAL A 33 0.53 11.88 0.00
CA VAL A 33 0.22 10.46 -0.04
C VAL A 33 1.35 9.69 0.64
N ARG A 34 1.03 9.03 1.75
CA ARG A 34 2.00 8.26 2.53
C ARG A 34 2.08 6.82 2.00
N PRO A 35 3.29 6.20 2.05
CA PRO A 35 3.42 4.79 1.64
C PRO A 35 2.47 3.84 2.37
N SER A 36 2.17 4.10 3.66
CA SER A 36 1.23 3.30 4.45
C SER A 36 -0.19 3.30 3.89
N TYR A 37 -0.57 4.29 3.10
CA TYR A 37 -1.88 4.35 2.45
C TYR A 37 -2.07 3.22 1.43
N GLY A 38 -0.99 2.58 1.00
CA GLY A 38 -1.05 1.43 0.10
C GLY A 38 -1.89 0.28 0.63
N SER A 39 -1.96 0.11 1.96
CA SER A 39 -2.81 -0.91 2.58
C SER A 39 -4.30 -0.73 2.26
N ILE A 40 -4.71 0.46 1.89
CA ILE A 40 -6.09 0.78 1.49
C ILE A 40 -6.19 0.97 -0.02
N LEU A 41 -5.28 1.78 -0.58
CA LEU A 41 -5.35 2.14 -2.00
C LEU A 41 -5.15 0.94 -2.92
N VAL A 42 -4.19 0.06 -2.63
CA VAL A 42 -3.91 -1.08 -3.50
C VAL A 42 -5.11 -2.01 -3.63
N PRO A 43 -5.74 -2.48 -2.53
CA PRO A 43 -6.95 -3.28 -2.65
C PRO A 43 -8.08 -2.57 -3.39
N LEU A 44 -8.26 -1.27 -3.17
CA LEU A 44 -9.32 -0.50 -3.83
C LEU A 44 -9.05 -0.26 -5.31
N PHE A 45 -7.79 -0.15 -5.72
CA PHE A 45 -7.44 -0.08 -7.15
C PHE A 45 -7.77 -1.40 -7.86
N GLU A 46 -7.65 -2.52 -7.16
CA GLU A 46 -8.02 -3.84 -7.68
C GLU A 46 -9.53 -4.04 -7.68
N GLU A 47 -10.20 -3.63 -6.60
CA GLU A 47 -11.63 -3.79 -6.43
C GLU A 47 -12.17 -2.64 -5.57
N ASP A 48 -12.79 -1.66 -6.20
CA ASP A 48 -13.36 -0.52 -5.51
C ASP A 48 -14.61 -0.89 -4.71
N GLY A 49 -14.93 -0.08 -3.72
CA GLY A 49 -16.18 -0.25 -2.97
C GLY A 49 -16.15 -1.37 -1.92
N LEU A 50 -14.99 -1.64 -1.33
CA LEU A 50 -14.86 -2.65 -0.28
C LEU A 50 -15.31 -2.11 1.07
N ARG A 51 -15.87 -2.99 1.90
CA ARG A 51 -16.20 -2.67 3.30
C ARG A 51 -14.93 -2.62 4.16
N ILE A 52 -14.96 -1.85 5.25
CA ILE A 52 -13.81 -1.71 6.16
C ILE A 52 -13.32 -3.06 6.67
N GLY A 53 -14.24 -3.97 7.02
CA GLY A 53 -13.87 -5.31 7.48
C GLY A 53 -13.08 -6.11 6.45
N GLU A 54 -13.44 -5.99 5.18
CA GLU A 54 -12.72 -6.65 4.09
C GLU A 54 -11.35 -6.02 3.84
N LEU A 55 -11.26 -4.69 3.90
CA LEU A 55 -9.98 -4.00 3.83
C LEU A 55 -9.04 -4.41 4.96
N ALA A 56 -9.56 -4.48 6.19
CA ALA A 56 -8.79 -4.90 7.35
C ALA A 56 -8.27 -6.34 7.17
N ARG A 57 -9.13 -7.23 6.67
CA ARG A 57 -8.75 -8.62 6.42
C ARG A 57 -7.62 -8.71 5.39
N ARG A 58 -7.75 -8.03 4.26
CA ARG A 58 -6.74 -8.03 3.19
C ARG A 58 -5.41 -7.43 3.66
N ALA A 59 -5.47 -6.37 4.47
CA ALA A 59 -4.28 -5.70 4.98
C ALA A 59 -3.67 -6.39 6.22
N ARG A 60 -4.34 -7.39 6.78
CA ARG A 60 -3.97 -8.05 8.04
C ARG A 60 -3.83 -7.05 9.20
N LEU A 61 -4.74 -6.11 9.25
CA LEU A 61 -4.81 -5.10 10.30
C LEU A 61 -6.11 -5.26 11.09
N SER A 62 -6.13 -4.75 12.33
CA SER A 62 -7.36 -4.71 13.10
C SER A 62 -8.36 -3.76 12.43
N LYS A 63 -9.64 -4.01 12.67
CA LYS A 63 -10.71 -3.15 12.16
C LYS A 63 -10.57 -1.72 12.71
N GLN A 64 -10.14 -1.60 13.96
CA GLN A 64 -9.90 -0.29 14.59
C GLN A 64 -8.79 0.48 13.89
N THR A 65 -7.65 -0.17 13.63
CA THR A 65 -6.53 0.43 12.90
C THR A 65 -6.98 0.84 11.50
N MET A 66 -7.71 -0.03 10.81
CA MET A 66 -8.22 0.26 9.48
C MET A 66 -9.17 1.46 9.49
N THR A 67 -10.06 1.55 10.48
CA THR A 67 -10.96 2.69 10.61
C THR A 67 -10.19 4.01 10.76
N THR A 68 -9.13 4.00 11.58
CA THR A 68 -8.26 5.17 11.75
C THR A 68 -7.59 5.56 10.44
N MET A 69 -7.06 4.58 9.71
CA MET A 69 -6.40 4.83 8.42
C MET A 69 -7.38 5.36 7.36
N VAL A 70 -8.58 4.81 7.29
CA VAL A 70 -9.62 5.30 6.37
C VAL A 70 -9.92 6.77 6.63
N ARG A 71 -10.01 7.19 7.89
CA ARG A 71 -10.23 8.59 8.24
C ARG A 71 -9.13 9.51 7.71
N LEU A 72 -7.87 9.06 7.76
CA LEU A 72 -6.75 9.83 7.20
C LEU A 72 -6.88 9.98 5.69
N LEU A 73 -7.24 8.93 4.99
CA LEU A 73 -7.44 8.99 3.54
C LEU A 73 -8.67 9.82 3.16
N GLU A 74 -9.73 9.78 3.96
CA GLU A 74 -10.88 10.67 3.77
C GLU A 74 -10.47 12.15 3.93
N ARG A 75 -9.72 12.45 4.97
CA ARG A 75 -9.20 13.81 5.23
C ARG A 75 -8.38 14.31 4.05
N ASP A 76 -7.57 13.44 3.47
CA ASP A 76 -6.70 13.80 2.35
C ASP A 76 -7.41 13.72 0.98
N GLY A 77 -8.70 13.42 0.99
CA GLY A 77 -9.54 13.44 -0.21
C GLY A 77 -9.34 12.26 -1.15
N LEU A 78 -8.80 11.14 -0.66
CA LEU A 78 -8.48 9.98 -1.49
C LEU A 78 -9.59 8.93 -1.49
N VAL A 79 -10.37 8.86 -0.42
CA VAL A 79 -11.51 7.95 -0.33
C VAL A 79 -12.71 8.68 0.26
N ARG A 80 -13.89 8.13 0.06
CA ARG A 80 -15.11 8.55 0.73
C ARG A 80 -15.91 7.33 1.13
N ARG A 81 -16.81 7.50 2.09
CA ARG A 81 -17.75 6.45 2.48
C ARG A 81 -19.03 6.58 1.69
N GLU A 82 -19.55 5.46 1.25
CA GLU A 82 -20.88 5.37 0.65
C GLU A 82 -21.66 4.28 1.38
N ARG A 83 -22.97 4.50 1.51
CA ARG A 83 -23.83 3.43 2.03
C ARG A 83 -23.81 2.25 1.07
N ASP A 84 -23.70 1.06 1.65
CA ASP A 84 -23.76 -0.17 0.88
C ASP A 84 -25.17 -0.29 0.29
N PRO A 85 -25.34 -0.45 -1.04
CA PRO A 85 -26.65 -0.57 -1.65
C PRO A 85 -27.43 -1.81 -1.20
N ASP A 86 -26.73 -2.85 -0.73
CA ASP A 86 -27.33 -4.10 -0.30
C ASP A 86 -27.61 -4.15 1.21
N ASP A 87 -26.99 -3.27 2.00
CA ASP A 87 -27.20 -3.18 3.45
C ASP A 87 -27.01 -1.73 3.91
N GLY A 88 -28.12 -1.04 4.12
CA GLY A 88 -28.13 0.37 4.50
C GLY A 88 -27.47 0.69 5.85
N ARG A 89 -27.11 -0.32 6.65
CA ARG A 89 -26.39 -0.15 7.93
C ARG A 89 -24.87 -0.20 7.74
N ALA A 90 -24.40 -0.67 6.60
CA ALA A 90 -22.98 -0.80 6.31
C ALA A 90 -22.51 0.29 5.35
N PHE A 91 -21.22 0.60 5.43
CA PHE A 91 -20.59 1.52 4.49
C PHE A 91 -19.51 0.77 3.71
N ARG A 92 -19.35 1.16 2.47
CA ARG A 92 -18.23 0.75 1.65
C ARG A 92 -17.33 1.95 1.40
N ILE A 93 -16.07 1.67 1.17
CA ILE A 93 -15.04 2.68 0.93
C ILE A 93 -14.79 2.75 -0.56
N VAL A 94 -14.91 3.95 -1.13
CA VAL A 94 -14.75 4.14 -2.57
C VAL A 94 -13.66 5.17 -2.85
N LEU A 95 -12.95 4.96 -3.96
CA LEU A 95 -11.92 5.89 -4.43
C LEU A 95 -12.56 7.17 -4.97
N THR A 96 -11.90 8.30 -4.68
CA THR A 96 -12.27 9.59 -5.27
C THR A 96 -11.59 9.76 -6.63
N ALA A 97 -12.02 10.78 -7.38
CA ALA A 97 -11.35 11.16 -8.63
C ALA A 97 -9.88 11.49 -8.39
N LYS A 98 -9.57 12.13 -7.25
CA LYS A 98 -8.18 12.42 -6.85
C LYS A 98 -7.34 11.15 -6.73
N ALA A 99 -7.86 10.12 -6.06
CA ALA A 99 -7.17 8.84 -5.94
C ALA A 99 -6.96 8.18 -7.31
N ARG A 100 -7.93 8.28 -8.20
CA ARG A 100 -7.82 7.77 -9.56
C ARG A 100 -6.70 8.48 -10.35
N MET A 101 -6.51 9.77 -10.12
CA MET A 101 -5.39 10.52 -10.71
C MET A 101 -4.04 10.09 -10.15
N PHE A 102 -4.01 9.65 -8.90
CA PHE A 102 -2.78 9.14 -8.25
C PHE A 102 -2.39 7.75 -8.74
N GLU A 103 -3.33 6.92 -9.13
CA GLU A 103 -3.07 5.53 -9.52
C GLU A 103 -1.94 5.38 -10.56
N PRO A 104 -1.92 6.15 -11.69
CA PRO A 104 -0.82 6.05 -12.64
C PRO A 104 0.53 6.44 -12.05
N VAL A 105 0.54 7.41 -11.13
CA VAL A 105 1.77 7.83 -10.43
C VAL A 105 2.30 6.69 -9.56
N ALA A 106 1.41 6.01 -8.83
CA ALA A 106 1.78 4.85 -8.01
C ALA A 106 2.34 3.72 -8.88
N GLU A 107 1.68 3.40 -9.99
CA GLU A 107 2.14 2.36 -10.92
C GLU A 107 3.51 2.68 -11.51
N GLN A 108 3.70 3.91 -11.97
CA GLN A 108 4.97 4.35 -12.52
C GLN A 108 6.09 4.28 -11.48
N THR A 109 5.81 4.71 -10.26
CA THR A 109 6.78 4.68 -9.16
C THR A 109 7.20 3.25 -8.83
N LEU A 110 6.23 2.33 -8.74
CA LEU A 110 6.53 0.91 -8.48
C LEU A 110 7.34 0.29 -9.61
N THR A 111 7.06 0.65 -10.85
CA THR A 111 7.85 0.21 -12.00
C THR A 111 9.29 0.69 -11.92
N GLU A 112 9.50 1.96 -11.56
CA GLU A 112 10.83 2.54 -11.39
C GLU A 112 11.61 1.88 -10.25
N LEU A 113 10.97 1.64 -9.11
CA LEU A 113 11.62 0.99 -7.98
C LEU A 113 11.96 -0.47 -8.27
N THR A 114 11.09 -1.17 -8.99
CA THR A 114 11.37 -2.54 -9.42
C THR A 114 12.56 -2.57 -10.38
N ALA A 115 12.65 -1.60 -11.31
CA ALA A 115 13.78 -1.47 -12.21
C ALA A 115 15.08 -1.19 -11.44
N LEU A 116 15.04 -0.33 -10.43
CA LEU A 116 16.19 -0.06 -9.56
C LEU A 116 16.63 -1.32 -8.82
N THR A 117 15.68 -2.08 -8.29
CA THR A 117 15.97 -3.33 -7.60
C THR A 117 16.62 -4.35 -8.55
N ARG A 118 16.09 -4.46 -9.75
CA ARG A 118 16.65 -5.34 -10.79
C ARG A 118 18.08 -4.96 -11.15
N GLU A 119 18.34 -3.67 -11.27
CA GLU A 119 19.67 -3.15 -11.53
C GLU A 119 20.66 -3.52 -10.42
N ARG A 120 20.21 -3.40 -9.16
CA ARG A 120 21.05 -3.67 -7.99
C ARG A 120 21.29 -5.15 -7.74
N LEU A 121 20.27 -5.97 -7.88
CA LEU A 121 20.31 -7.41 -7.53
C LEU A 121 20.52 -8.32 -8.73
N GLY A 122 20.13 -7.89 -9.92
CA GLY A 122 20.00 -8.76 -11.08
C GLY A 122 18.68 -9.51 -11.08
N GLU A 123 18.25 -9.98 -12.25
CA GLU A 123 16.93 -10.61 -12.41
C GLU A 123 16.77 -11.86 -11.56
N ARG A 124 17.80 -12.75 -11.53
CA ARG A 124 17.72 -14.00 -10.78
C ARG A 124 17.46 -13.74 -9.29
N ARG A 125 18.26 -12.86 -8.68
CA ARG A 125 18.14 -12.57 -7.24
C ARG A 125 16.84 -11.84 -6.93
N LEU A 126 16.39 -10.95 -7.82
CA LEU A 126 15.10 -10.29 -7.67
C LEU A 126 13.97 -11.31 -7.61
N GLN A 127 13.93 -12.26 -8.53
CA GLN A 127 12.91 -13.30 -8.52
C GLN A 127 13.01 -14.20 -7.29
N SER A 128 14.23 -14.52 -6.85
CA SER A 128 14.45 -15.30 -5.62
C SER A 128 13.91 -14.59 -4.38
N VAL A 129 14.16 -13.29 -4.26
CA VAL A 129 13.66 -12.48 -3.14
C VAL A 129 12.13 -12.47 -3.15
N LYS A 130 11.51 -12.21 -4.30
CA LYS A 130 10.05 -12.21 -4.42
C LYS A 130 9.45 -13.55 -4.01
N HIS A 131 10.03 -14.64 -4.50
CA HIS A 131 9.57 -15.99 -4.20
C HIS A 131 9.67 -16.29 -2.69
N ALA A 132 10.82 -15.99 -2.11
CA ALA A 132 11.06 -16.21 -0.68
C ALA A 132 10.11 -15.39 0.20
N LEU A 133 9.87 -14.12 -0.15
CA LEU A 133 8.95 -13.26 0.59
C LEU A 133 7.51 -13.76 0.50
N LYS A 134 7.07 -14.21 -0.66
CA LYS A 134 5.73 -14.78 -0.83
C LYS A 134 5.54 -16.02 0.04
N GLU A 135 6.50 -16.92 0.07
CA GLU A 135 6.45 -18.09 0.95
C GLU A 135 6.38 -17.69 2.42
N TRP A 136 7.19 -16.73 2.82
CA TRP A 136 7.23 -16.25 4.20
C TRP A 136 5.88 -15.62 4.62
N ILE A 137 5.29 -14.81 3.74
CA ILE A 137 4.01 -14.15 4.00
C ILE A 137 2.89 -15.17 4.20
N GLU A 138 2.95 -16.30 3.52
CA GLU A 138 1.96 -17.38 3.61
C GLU A 138 2.14 -18.27 4.85
N THR A 139 3.21 -18.08 5.60
CA THR A 139 3.46 -18.82 6.86
C THR A 139 2.48 -18.38 8.01
#